data_08e2a52e3c4fa1ab7b8759e6227657e5
#
_entry.id   08e2a52e3c4fa1ab7b8759e6227657e5
#
_cell.length_a   1.000
_cell.length_b   1.000
_cell.length_c   1.000
_cell.angle_alpha   90.00
_cell.angle_beta   90.00
_cell.angle_gamma   90.00
#
_symmetry.space_group_name_H-M   'P 1'
#
loop_
_entity.id
_entity.type
_entity.pdbx_description
1 polymer ?
#
loop_
_entity_poly.entity_id
_entity_poly.type
_entity_poly.pdbx_seq_one_letter_code
_entity_poly.pdbx_strand_id
1 'polypeptide(L)'
;MKTLVQLAINNKAQQKPLEFEELLHALNSMKSKKIAVEIGSYDGGCLHAYKGLFDKVISIDITQRSNIEGVDYLIGDSKQLKSKLIKALGNSNAKIDFLMIDGDHTYEGVKADFEIYSKFVRKGGVIAFHDILDTPIHRELFCRVDKFWNEIKDGKEHDEFVEGSDWGGIGILWI
;
A
#
# COMPACT_ATOMS: atom_id res chain seq x y z
N MET A 1 -17.78 4.15 -0.25
CA MET A 1 -16.59 3.71 0.49
C MET A 1 -16.93 2.92 1.75
N LYS A 2 -17.86 3.36 2.60
CA LYS A 2 -18.19 2.65 3.88
C LYS A 2 -18.34 1.13 3.78
N THR A 3 -18.98 0.63 2.72
CA THR A 3 -19.14 -0.83 2.51
C THR A 3 -17.80 -1.53 2.27
N LEU A 4 -16.85 -0.89 1.56
CA LEU A 4 -15.52 -1.44 1.31
C LEU A 4 -14.65 -1.38 2.57
N VAL A 5 -14.76 -0.31 3.36
CA VAL A 5 -14.09 -0.20 4.67
C VAL A 5 -14.58 -1.33 5.59
N GLN A 6 -15.91 -1.50 5.71
CA GLN A 6 -16.47 -2.57 6.54
C GLN A 6 -16.04 -3.97 6.06
N LEU A 7 -15.97 -4.16 4.75
CA LEU A 7 -15.48 -5.42 4.16
C LEU A 7 -14.02 -5.68 4.56
N ALA A 8 -13.16 -4.67 4.47
CA ALA A 8 -11.75 -4.78 4.87
C ALA A 8 -11.61 -5.09 6.36
N ILE A 9 -12.32 -4.36 7.23
CA ILE A 9 -12.30 -4.57 8.68
C ILE A 9 -12.79 -5.98 9.04
N ASN A 10 -13.89 -6.44 8.45
CA ASN A 10 -14.41 -7.78 8.68
C ASN A 10 -13.43 -8.88 8.25
N ASN A 11 -12.50 -8.57 7.36
CA ASN A 11 -11.42 -9.44 6.91
C ASN A 11 -10.06 -9.06 7.53
N LYS A 12 -10.06 -8.40 8.70
CA LYS A 12 -8.90 -8.11 9.54
C LYS A 12 -7.87 -7.14 8.92
N ALA A 13 -8.32 -6.13 8.18
CA ALA A 13 -7.46 -5.01 7.83
C ALA A 13 -6.86 -4.38 9.08
N GLN A 14 -5.59 -4.01 9.01
CA GLN A 14 -4.85 -3.44 10.15
C GLN A 14 -4.87 -1.90 10.15
N GLN A 15 -5.44 -1.28 9.13
CA GLN A 15 -5.57 0.17 9.04
C GLN A 15 -6.73 0.69 9.88
N LYS A 16 -6.59 1.90 10.42
CA LYS A 16 -7.69 2.57 11.12
C LYS A 16 -8.83 2.92 10.14
N PRO A 17 -10.09 2.76 10.56
CA PRO A 17 -11.24 2.86 9.66
C PRO A 17 -11.35 4.18 8.91
N LEU A 18 -11.12 5.33 9.57
CA LEU A 18 -11.24 6.65 8.93
C LEU A 18 -10.07 6.90 7.99
N GLU A 19 -8.84 6.55 8.37
CA GLU A 19 -7.66 6.67 7.50
C GLU A 19 -7.86 5.85 6.22
N PHE A 20 -8.37 4.62 6.35
CA PHE A 20 -8.63 3.76 5.22
C PHE A 20 -9.81 4.23 4.37
N GLU A 21 -10.85 4.82 4.98
CA GLU A 21 -11.96 5.41 4.24
C GLU A 21 -11.48 6.58 3.36
N GLU A 22 -10.63 7.47 3.89
CA GLU A 22 -10.06 8.59 3.14
C GLU A 22 -9.13 8.10 2.01
N LEU A 23 -8.29 7.10 2.27
CA LEU A 23 -7.51 6.45 1.21
C LEU A 23 -8.41 5.93 0.09
N LEU A 24 -9.48 5.19 0.42
CA LEU A 24 -10.41 4.66 -0.58
C LEU A 24 -11.16 5.77 -1.34
N HIS A 25 -11.44 6.91 -0.71
CA HIS A 25 -11.99 8.09 -1.40
C HIS A 25 -10.99 8.67 -2.40
N ALA A 26 -9.71 8.84 -2.01
CA ALA A 26 -8.65 9.27 -2.89
C ALA A 26 -8.49 8.33 -4.09
N LEU A 27 -8.41 7.01 -3.84
CA LEU A 27 -8.30 6.00 -4.91
C LEU A 27 -9.53 6.00 -5.84
N ASN A 28 -10.73 6.20 -5.29
CA ASN A 28 -11.94 6.25 -6.11
C ASN A 28 -11.98 7.47 -7.03
N SER A 29 -11.32 8.58 -6.69
CA SER A 29 -11.22 9.78 -7.51
C SER A 29 -10.28 9.61 -8.72
N MET A 30 -9.41 8.59 -8.71
CA MET A 30 -8.47 8.33 -9.80
C MET A 30 -9.17 8.06 -11.13
N LYS A 31 -8.62 8.61 -12.22
CA LYS A 31 -9.13 8.42 -13.59
C LYS A 31 -8.97 6.97 -14.10
N SER A 32 -7.98 6.25 -13.63
CA SER A 32 -7.74 4.84 -14.00
C SER A 32 -7.52 4.02 -12.74
N LYS A 33 -8.13 2.84 -12.71
CA LYS A 33 -8.11 1.87 -11.60
C LYS A 33 -7.93 0.45 -12.15
N LYS A 34 -6.86 0.25 -12.94
CA LYS A 34 -6.61 -1.06 -13.57
C LYS A 34 -5.87 -2.00 -12.64
N ILE A 35 -4.76 -1.55 -12.05
CA ILE A 35 -3.88 -2.43 -11.28
C ILE A 35 -3.52 -1.79 -9.95
N ALA A 36 -3.84 -2.50 -8.87
CA ALA A 36 -3.35 -2.22 -7.52
C ALA A 36 -2.31 -3.25 -7.11
N VAL A 37 -1.27 -2.80 -6.42
CA VAL A 37 -0.24 -3.66 -5.80
C VAL A 37 -0.12 -3.29 -4.34
N GLU A 38 -0.14 -4.27 -3.45
CA GLU A 38 0.13 -4.10 -2.02
C GLU A 38 1.34 -4.92 -1.61
N ILE A 39 2.28 -4.28 -0.90
CA ILE A 39 3.44 -4.91 -0.27
C ILE A 39 3.15 -4.99 1.23
N GLY A 40 3.12 -6.21 1.79
CA GLY A 40 2.71 -6.44 3.17
C GLY A 40 1.19 -6.53 3.32
N SER A 41 0.59 -7.56 2.76
CA SER A 41 -0.88 -7.70 2.79
C SER A 41 -1.40 -8.43 4.01
N TYR A 42 -0.52 -9.05 4.81
CA TYR A 42 -0.87 -9.77 6.06
C TYR A 42 -2.05 -10.74 5.85
N ASP A 43 -3.16 -10.57 6.58
CA ASP A 43 -4.38 -11.40 6.45
C ASP A 43 -5.23 -11.03 5.21
N GLY A 44 -4.85 -10.00 4.45
CA GLY A 44 -5.47 -9.64 3.18
C GLY A 44 -6.71 -8.74 3.30
N GLY A 45 -6.95 -8.14 4.48
CA GLY A 45 -8.14 -7.33 4.69
C GLY A 45 -8.32 -6.22 3.66
N CYS A 46 -7.26 -5.45 3.37
CA CYS A 46 -7.30 -4.35 2.41
C CYS A 46 -7.48 -4.84 0.97
N LEU A 47 -6.97 -6.02 0.62
CA LEU A 47 -7.12 -6.60 -0.73
C LEU A 47 -8.58 -6.76 -1.12
N HIS A 48 -9.46 -7.09 -0.16
CA HIS A 48 -10.91 -7.18 -0.41
C HIS A 48 -11.50 -5.84 -0.88
N ALA A 49 -11.07 -4.73 -0.28
CA ALA A 49 -11.52 -3.41 -0.70
C ALA A 49 -10.92 -3.00 -2.05
N TYR A 50 -9.63 -3.27 -2.27
CA TYR A 50 -8.98 -2.97 -3.55
C TYR A 50 -9.61 -3.73 -4.72
N LYS A 51 -10.04 -4.97 -4.52
CA LYS A 51 -10.82 -5.72 -5.53
C LYS A 51 -12.15 -5.05 -5.89
N GLY A 52 -12.73 -4.29 -4.99
CA GLY A 52 -13.94 -3.50 -5.27
C GLY A 52 -13.69 -2.25 -6.11
N LEU A 53 -12.42 -1.85 -6.30
CA LEU A 53 -12.03 -0.63 -7.00
C LEU A 53 -11.19 -0.88 -8.26
N PHE A 54 -10.37 -1.93 -8.28
CA PHE A 54 -9.39 -2.18 -9.34
C PHE A 54 -9.71 -3.45 -10.13
N ASP A 55 -9.39 -3.44 -11.43
CA ASP A 55 -9.59 -4.60 -12.31
C ASP A 55 -8.66 -5.77 -11.93
N LYS A 56 -7.48 -5.46 -11.42
CA LYS A 56 -6.46 -6.44 -11.00
C LYS A 56 -5.84 -6.03 -9.68
N VAL A 57 -5.66 -6.98 -8.77
CA VAL A 57 -4.98 -6.79 -7.48
C VAL A 57 -3.84 -7.80 -7.37
N ILE A 58 -2.66 -7.32 -7.00
CA ILE A 58 -1.47 -8.12 -6.76
C ILE A 58 -1.01 -7.92 -5.33
N SER A 59 -0.82 -9.00 -4.60
CA SER A 59 -0.27 -9.02 -3.24
C SER A 59 1.20 -9.46 -3.29
N ILE A 60 2.06 -8.74 -2.59
CA ILE A 60 3.47 -9.10 -2.35
C ILE A 60 3.63 -9.25 -0.84
N ASP A 61 3.94 -10.45 -0.37
CA ASP A 61 4.14 -10.72 1.07
C ASP A 61 5.15 -11.84 1.26
N ILE A 62 5.83 -11.85 2.39
CA ILE A 62 6.76 -12.93 2.74
C ILE A 62 6.03 -14.25 3.00
N THR A 63 4.76 -14.16 3.41
CA THR A 63 3.91 -15.32 3.74
C THR A 63 2.51 -15.12 3.19
N GLN A 64 1.96 -16.10 2.49
CA GLN A 64 0.56 -16.08 2.09
C GLN A 64 -0.34 -16.52 3.27
N ARG A 65 -1.13 -15.59 3.81
CA ARG A 65 -2.06 -15.86 4.93
C ARG A 65 -3.52 -15.88 4.48
N SER A 66 -3.81 -15.39 3.28
CA SER A 66 -5.14 -15.39 2.68
C SER A 66 -5.12 -15.99 1.29
N ASN A 67 -6.29 -16.41 0.80
CA ASN A 67 -6.47 -16.88 -0.57
C ASN A 67 -7.76 -16.27 -1.12
N ILE A 68 -7.67 -15.04 -1.63
CA ILE A 68 -8.80 -14.28 -2.13
C ILE A 68 -8.87 -14.52 -3.64
N GLU A 69 -9.99 -15.02 -4.12
CA GLU A 69 -10.21 -15.27 -5.54
C GLU A 69 -9.96 -14.00 -6.38
N GLY A 70 -9.19 -14.13 -7.45
CA GLY A 70 -8.84 -13.03 -8.36
C GLY A 70 -7.75 -12.08 -7.82
N VAL A 71 -7.03 -12.45 -6.77
CA VAL A 71 -5.79 -11.80 -6.33
C VAL A 71 -4.59 -12.62 -6.78
N ASP A 72 -3.62 -11.98 -7.41
CA ASP A 72 -2.34 -12.59 -7.74
C ASP A 72 -1.38 -12.47 -6.55
N TYR A 73 -0.89 -13.60 -6.02
CA TYR A 73 0.02 -13.62 -4.88
C TYR A 73 1.47 -13.85 -5.32
N LEU A 74 2.36 -12.93 -4.96
CA LEU A 74 3.80 -13.03 -5.14
C LEU A 74 4.46 -13.23 -3.77
N ILE A 75 4.81 -14.46 -3.44
CA ILE A 75 5.32 -14.82 -2.11
C ILE A 75 6.84 -14.81 -2.09
N GLY A 76 7.40 -14.14 -1.07
CA GLY A 76 8.82 -14.00 -0.79
C GLY A 76 9.20 -12.59 -0.36
N ASP A 77 10.51 -12.36 -0.17
CA ASP A 77 11.08 -11.04 0.12
C ASP A 77 10.82 -10.08 -1.05
N SER A 78 10.13 -8.97 -0.78
CA SER A 78 9.78 -7.93 -1.76
C SER A 78 11.00 -7.49 -2.57
N LYS A 79 12.17 -7.35 -1.92
CA LYS A 79 13.44 -6.94 -2.56
C LYS A 79 13.88 -7.87 -3.70
N GLN A 80 13.35 -9.10 -3.75
CA GLN A 80 13.70 -10.12 -4.74
C GLN A 80 12.58 -10.39 -5.77
N LEU A 81 11.38 -9.78 -5.59
CA LEU A 81 10.19 -10.14 -6.38
C LEU A 81 9.95 -9.25 -7.61
N LYS A 82 10.82 -8.28 -7.90
CA LYS A 82 10.69 -7.39 -9.07
C LYS A 82 10.42 -8.12 -10.38
N SER A 83 11.16 -9.19 -10.66
CA SER A 83 10.98 -9.97 -11.89
C SER A 83 9.66 -10.73 -11.94
N LYS A 84 9.19 -11.23 -10.78
CA LYS A 84 7.88 -11.86 -10.67
C LYS A 84 6.75 -10.84 -10.87
N LEU A 85 6.89 -9.61 -10.33
CA LEU A 85 5.93 -8.54 -10.59
C LEU A 85 5.83 -8.22 -12.09
N ILE A 86 6.96 -8.04 -12.79
CA ILE A 86 6.97 -7.78 -14.23
C ILE A 86 6.22 -8.89 -14.98
N LYS A 87 6.42 -10.15 -14.62
CA LYS A 87 5.71 -11.29 -15.21
C LYS A 87 4.20 -11.23 -14.91
N ALA A 88 3.82 -10.94 -13.69
CA ALA A 88 2.42 -10.80 -13.27
C ALA A 88 1.71 -9.64 -13.99
N LEU A 89 2.43 -8.55 -14.28
CA LEU A 89 1.93 -7.42 -15.06
C LEU A 89 1.75 -7.75 -16.55
N GLY A 90 2.31 -8.85 -17.03
CA GLY A 90 2.19 -9.32 -18.41
C GLY A 90 3.25 -8.76 -19.38
N ASN A 91 3.86 -7.63 -19.06
CA ASN A 91 4.98 -7.05 -19.82
C ASN A 91 5.76 -6.02 -18.99
N SER A 92 7.00 -5.72 -19.41
CA SER A 92 7.90 -4.78 -18.70
C SER A 92 7.48 -3.31 -18.74
N ASN A 93 6.59 -2.93 -19.65
CA ASN A 93 6.09 -1.57 -19.80
C ASN A 93 4.74 -1.34 -19.11
N ALA A 94 4.11 -2.41 -18.59
CA ALA A 94 2.87 -2.29 -17.84
C ALA A 94 3.11 -1.46 -16.57
N LYS A 95 2.14 -0.63 -16.28
CA LYS A 95 2.19 0.30 -15.14
C LYS A 95 1.06 -0.01 -14.18
N ILE A 96 1.33 0.19 -12.92
CA ILE A 96 0.35 0.09 -11.83
C ILE A 96 -0.27 1.47 -11.55
N ASP A 97 -1.52 1.46 -11.15
CA ASP A 97 -2.25 2.69 -10.81
C ASP A 97 -2.08 3.03 -9.34
N PHE A 98 -2.00 2.03 -8.50
CA PHE A 98 -1.89 2.17 -7.05
C PHE A 98 -0.86 1.20 -6.46
N LEU A 99 0.05 1.72 -5.66
CA LEU A 99 1.02 0.96 -4.86
C LEU A 99 0.81 1.27 -3.38
N MET A 100 0.51 0.27 -2.57
CA MET A 100 0.57 0.34 -1.11
C MET A 100 1.87 -0.26 -0.60
N ILE A 101 2.59 0.45 0.25
CA ILE A 101 3.82 -0.01 0.92
C ILE A 101 3.53 -0.13 2.42
N ASP A 102 3.38 -1.35 2.90
CA ASP A 102 2.99 -1.71 4.27
C ASP A 102 3.70 -3.01 4.73
N GLY A 103 4.94 -3.22 4.26
CA GLY A 103 5.67 -4.46 4.49
C GLY A 103 6.70 -4.38 5.61
N ASP A 104 7.96 -4.12 5.26
CA ASP A 104 9.06 -3.92 6.22
C ASP A 104 9.05 -2.47 6.70
N HIS A 105 8.56 -2.24 7.93
CA HIS A 105 8.38 -0.90 8.51
C HIS A 105 9.70 -0.25 8.98
N THR A 106 10.84 -0.88 8.82
CA THR A 106 12.13 -0.22 9.04
C THR A 106 12.38 0.86 7.98
N TYR A 107 13.19 1.88 8.30
CA TYR A 107 13.55 2.90 7.32
C TYR A 107 14.15 2.29 6.04
N GLU A 108 15.06 1.33 6.19
CA GLU A 108 15.72 0.64 5.08
C GLU A 108 14.74 -0.21 4.26
N GLY A 109 13.77 -0.85 4.93
CA GLY A 109 12.75 -1.68 4.32
C GLY A 109 11.82 -0.87 3.43
N VAL A 110 11.16 0.14 4.01
CA VAL A 110 10.24 1.01 3.26
C VAL A 110 10.94 1.74 2.12
N LYS A 111 12.18 2.19 2.33
CA LYS A 111 13.01 2.83 1.30
C LYS A 111 13.30 1.89 0.14
N ALA A 112 13.70 0.66 0.43
CA ALA A 112 14.00 -0.34 -0.60
C ALA A 112 12.74 -0.67 -1.43
N ASP A 113 11.59 -0.86 -0.79
CA ASP A 113 10.33 -1.12 -1.49
C ASP A 113 9.95 0.06 -2.39
N PHE A 114 10.04 1.28 -1.89
CA PHE A 114 9.80 2.47 -2.71
C PHE A 114 10.75 2.56 -3.91
N GLU A 115 12.06 2.41 -3.72
CA GLU A 115 13.06 2.52 -4.79
C GLU A 115 12.88 1.45 -5.89
N ILE A 116 12.42 0.25 -5.51
CA ILE A 116 12.19 -0.85 -6.45
C ILE A 116 10.87 -0.65 -7.20
N TYR A 117 9.78 -0.34 -6.49
CA TYR A 117 8.42 -0.47 -7.00
C TYR A 117 7.79 0.85 -7.49
N SER A 118 8.22 2.02 -7.01
CA SER A 118 7.71 3.33 -7.46
C SER A 118 7.83 3.53 -8.97
N LYS A 119 8.85 2.96 -9.59
CA LYS A 119 9.13 3.04 -11.04
C LYS A 119 8.06 2.37 -11.89
N PHE A 120 7.26 1.50 -11.30
CA PHE A 120 6.13 0.84 -11.97
C PHE A 120 4.85 1.65 -11.89
N VAL A 121 4.76 2.62 -10.97
CA VAL A 121 3.59 3.49 -10.88
C VAL A 121 3.56 4.43 -12.07
N ARG A 122 2.39 4.56 -12.70
CA ARG A 122 2.22 5.47 -13.84
C ARG A 122 2.10 6.93 -13.38
N LYS A 123 2.29 7.85 -14.32
CA LYS A 123 1.92 9.26 -14.10
C LYS A 123 0.41 9.36 -13.85
N GLY A 124 0.00 10.11 -12.83
CA GLY A 124 -1.37 10.20 -12.31
C GLY A 124 -1.80 8.94 -11.53
N GLY A 125 -0.85 8.12 -11.08
CA GLY A 125 -1.04 7.04 -10.12
C GLY A 125 -0.81 7.50 -8.69
N VAL A 126 -0.97 6.59 -7.72
CA VAL A 126 -0.83 6.87 -6.29
C VAL A 126 0.13 5.86 -5.66
N ILE A 127 1.01 6.36 -4.78
CA ILE A 127 1.80 5.54 -3.86
C ILE A 127 1.37 5.88 -2.44
N ALA A 128 0.95 4.87 -1.68
CA ALA A 128 0.58 5.02 -0.27
C ALA A 128 1.57 4.32 0.66
N PHE A 129 1.72 4.88 1.84
CA PHE A 129 2.52 4.36 2.95
C PHE A 129 1.66 4.28 4.19
N HIS A 130 1.71 3.16 4.91
CA HIS A 130 1.11 3.03 6.22
C HIS A 130 2.12 3.35 7.32
N ASP A 131 1.62 3.67 8.54
CA ASP A 131 2.42 3.94 9.73
C ASP A 131 3.34 5.17 9.62
N ILE A 132 2.85 6.25 9.01
CA ILE A 132 3.62 7.49 8.81
C ILE A 132 3.80 8.35 10.07
N LEU A 133 3.19 7.99 11.20
CA LEU A 133 3.28 8.74 12.45
C LEU A 133 4.53 8.36 13.25
N ASP A 134 5.22 9.36 13.82
CA ASP A 134 6.29 9.14 14.81
C ASP A 134 5.67 9.00 16.21
N THR A 135 5.34 7.79 16.63
CA THR A 135 4.70 7.50 17.91
C THR A 135 5.59 6.66 18.82
N PRO A 136 5.35 6.66 20.17
CA PRO A 136 6.09 5.78 21.07
C PRO A 136 6.00 4.31 20.67
N ILE A 137 4.81 3.83 20.31
CA ILE A 137 4.60 2.43 19.92
C ILE A 137 5.36 2.08 18.63
N HIS A 138 5.38 2.97 17.63
CA HIS A 138 6.16 2.76 16.41
C HIS A 138 7.66 2.66 16.72
N ARG A 139 8.18 3.51 17.62
CA ARG A 139 9.59 3.47 18.01
C ARG A 139 9.94 2.17 18.75
N GLU A 140 9.08 1.68 19.63
CA GLU A 140 9.25 0.40 20.33
C GLU A 140 9.26 -0.79 19.36
N LEU A 141 8.46 -0.71 18.29
CA LEU A 141 8.39 -1.73 17.24
C LEU A 141 9.42 -1.53 16.12
N PHE A 142 10.35 -0.59 16.27
CA PHE A 142 11.34 -0.23 15.24
C PHE A 142 10.73 0.22 13.91
N CYS A 143 9.46 0.65 13.91
CA CYS A 143 8.82 1.25 12.77
C CYS A 143 9.40 2.65 12.53
N ARG A 144 9.95 2.90 11.34
CA ARG A 144 10.58 4.15 10.94
C ARG A 144 10.12 4.65 9.57
N VAL A 145 8.89 4.29 9.21
CA VAL A 145 8.22 4.79 8.00
C VAL A 145 8.08 6.31 8.06
N ASP A 146 7.83 6.86 9.26
CA ASP A 146 7.76 8.29 9.54
C ASP A 146 8.97 9.08 9.00
N LYS A 147 10.18 8.56 9.19
CA LYS A 147 11.41 9.19 8.72
C LYS A 147 11.49 9.22 7.20
N PHE A 148 11.22 8.07 6.57
CA PHE A 148 11.26 7.97 5.13
C PHE A 148 10.15 8.80 4.49
N TRP A 149 8.94 8.76 5.04
CA TRP A 149 7.83 9.59 4.59
C TRP A 149 8.17 11.07 4.60
N ASN A 150 8.69 11.59 5.72
CA ASN A 150 9.10 12.99 5.85
C ASN A 150 10.23 13.39 4.89
N GLU A 151 11.12 12.44 4.53
CA GLU A 151 12.18 12.68 3.54
C GLU A 151 11.64 12.85 2.12
N ILE A 152 10.60 12.07 1.75
CA ILE A 152 10.18 11.99 0.35
C ILE A 152 8.97 12.84 -0.02
N LYS A 153 8.16 13.30 0.95
CA LYS A 153 6.94 14.07 0.68
C LYS A 153 7.22 15.51 0.29
N ASP A 154 8.35 16.09 0.75
CA ASP A 154 8.67 17.48 0.52
C ASP A 154 8.75 17.82 -0.99
N GLY A 155 8.04 18.87 -1.39
CA GLY A 155 7.98 19.33 -2.78
C GLY A 155 7.16 18.45 -3.72
N LYS A 156 6.45 17.44 -3.20
CA LYS A 156 5.54 16.59 -3.98
C LYS A 156 4.08 16.81 -3.59
N GLU A 157 3.17 16.57 -4.52
CA GLU A 157 1.73 16.54 -4.24
C GLU A 157 1.43 15.33 -3.37
N HIS A 158 0.90 15.57 -2.16
CA HIS A 158 0.65 14.54 -1.18
C HIS A 158 -0.54 14.88 -0.28
N ASP A 159 -1.14 13.83 0.31
CA ASP A 159 -2.11 13.94 1.39
C ASP A 159 -1.71 13.01 2.55
N GLU A 160 -2.17 13.35 3.76
CA GLU A 160 -1.99 12.56 4.98
C GLU A 160 -3.36 12.32 5.63
N PHE A 161 -3.68 11.07 5.89
CA PHE A 161 -4.91 10.65 6.56
C PHE A 161 -4.54 10.11 7.94
N VAL A 162 -5.00 10.78 8.99
CA VAL A 162 -4.60 10.48 10.37
C VAL A 162 -5.82 10.44 11.27
N GLU A 163 -6.01 9.32 11.97
CA GLU A 163 -7.05 9.13 12.99
C GLU A 163 -6.39 8.94 14.37
N GLY A 164 -6.41 10.00 15.19
CA GLY A 164 -5.72 10.00 16.48
C GLY A 164 -4.21 10.17 16.37
N SER A 165 -3.47 9.86 17.45
CA SER A 165 -2.03 10.11 17.54
C SER A 165 -1.24 8.94 18.15
N ASP A 166 -1.88 7.80 18.33
CA ASP A 166 -1.33 6.66 19.05
C ASP A 166 -0.54 5.69 18.14
N TRP A 167 -0.98 5.50 16.89
CA TRP A 167 -0.31 4.67 15.87
C TRP A 167 -0.92 4.93 14.49
N GLY A 168 -0.38 4.32 13.42
CA GLY A 168 -0.96 4.34 12.08
C GLY A 168 -0.61 5.62 11.30
N GLY A 169 -1.60 6.16 10.61
CA GLY A 169 -1.47 7.20 9.62
C GLY A 169 -1.16 6.66 8.23
N ILE A 170 -1.87 7.16 7.22
CA ILE A 170 -1.62 6.84 5.82
C ILE A 170 -1.18 8.10 5.09
N GLY A 171 0.02 8.04 4.47
CA GLY A 171 0.50 9.08 3.57
C GLY A 171 0.38 8.64 2.12
N ILE A 172 -0.06 9.53 1.23
CA ILE A 172 -0.11 9.26 -0.20
C ILE A 172 0.68 10.28 -1.00
N LEU A 173 1.38 9.81 -2.03
CA LEU A 173 2.00 10.63 -3.06
C LEU A 173 1.21 10.49 -4.37
N TRP A 174 0.88 11.62 -4.98
CA TRP A 174 0.37 11.69 -6.35
C TRP A 174 1.56 11.74 -7.33
N ILE A 175 1.58 10.84 -8.34
CA ILE A 175 2.72 10.63 -9.26
C ILE A 175 2.49 11.35 -10.61
#